data_4b16d421874e1d5e849290d391a55ef0
#
_entry.id   4b16d421874e1d5e849290d391a55ef0
#
_cell.length_a   1.000
_cell.length_b   1.000
_cell.length_c   1.000
_cell.angle_alpha   90.00
_cell.angle_beta   90.00
_cell.angle_gamma   90.00
#
_symmetry.space_group_name_H-M   'P 1'
#
loop_
_entity.id
_entity.type
_entity.pdbx_description
1 polymer ?
#
loop_
_entity_poly.entity_id
_entity_poly.type
_entity_poly.pdbx_seq_one_letter_code
_entity_poly.pdbx_strand_id
1 'polypeptide(L)'
;MKKIYEKKGEKWNNEYFDNGNYIIIKISKEETKESYDVLIDKDDFNTVKQGQWHINIKRKDTHLKNVIEVLWSKTKNGKKINYQIYQLILDTKFNNVIVDHINENRLDNRKSNLRIVDDTINSFNCKRKGYSYDRTNNKFRASIKYRGKELKLGRYDTELEAETIYLKVCMVLEIDKTSTYIADRINKLNLILTEEDYKNKYVIRAIDKFILNK
;
A
#
# COMPACT_ATOMS: atom_id res chain seq x y z
N MET A 1 -3.86 17.10 24.43
CA MET A 1 -4.89 16.46 23.60
C MET A 1 -6.25 16.70 24.24
N LYS A 2 -7.20 17.25 23.47
CA LYS A 2 -8.54 17.63 23.98
C LYS A 2 -9.60 16.73 23.34
N LYS A 3 -10.43 16.04 24.15
CA LYS A 3 -11.61 15.31 23.64
C LYS A 3 -12.63 16.30 23.08
N ILE A 4 -13.06 16.09 21.83
CA ILE A 4 -13.96 17.00 21.11
C ILE A 4 -15.29 16.36 20.73
N TYR A 5 -15.35 15.03 20.64
CA TYR A 5 -16.55 14.31 20.25
C TYR A 5 -16.52 12.86 20.73
N GLU A 6 -17.70 12.26 20.95
CA GLU A 6 -17.85 10.84 21.26
C GLU A 6 -19.09 10.28 20.55
N LYS A 7 -18.97 9.06 20.02
CA LYS A 7 -20.07 8.30 19.45
C LYS A 7 -20.08 6.90 20.02
N LYS A 8 -21.03 6.63 20.88
CA LYS A 8 -21.25 5.31 21.50
C LYS A 8 -22.01 4.40 20.54
N GLY A 9 -21.64 3.14 20.50
CA GLY A 9 -22.32 2.07 19.77
C GLY A 9 -22.39 0.81 20.62
N GLU A 10 -23.19 -0.17 20.21
CA GLU A 10 -23.40 -1.41 20.98
C GLU A 10 -22.11 -2.19 21.27
N LYS A 11 -21.16 -2.22 20.31
CA LYS A 11 -19.92 -3.00 20.41
C LYS A 11 -18.65 -2.16 20.36
N TRP A 12 -18.71 -0.99 19.74
CA TRP A 12 -17.57 -0.13 19.49
C TRP A 12 -17.88 1.31 19.86
N ASN A 13 -16.99 1.92 20.63
CA ASN A 13 -17.04 3.34 20.97
C ASN A 13 -16.01 4.11 20.18
N ASN A 14 -16.38 5.31 19.71
CA ASN A 14 -15.49 6.19 18.98
C ASN A 14 -15.35 7.50 19.74
N GLU A 15 -14.17 7.79 20.24
CA GLU A 15 -13.83 9.04 20.89
C GLU A 15 -12.86 9.84 20.02
N TYR A 16 -13.14 11.11 19.83
CA TYR A 16 -12.36 11.98 18.94
C TYR A 16 -11.59 13.00 19.77
N PHE A 17 -10.30 13.09 19.52
CA PHE A 17 -9.39 13.98 20.22
C PHE A 17 -8.64 14.87 19.23
N ASP A 18 -8.63 16.19 19.51
CA ASP A 18 -7.78 17.14 18.80
C ASP A 18 -6.40 17.22 19.49
N ASN A 19 -5.31 16.94 18.76
CA ASN A 19 -3.96 17.06 19.26
C ASN A 19 -3.24 18.34 18.77
N GLY A 20 -3.94 19.24 18.09
CA GLY A 20 -3.38 20.47 17.52
C GLY A 20 -3.11 20.35 16.00
N ASN A 21 -2.58 19.26 15.52
CA ASN A 21 -2.21 19.07 14.10
C ASN A 21 -3.22 18.20 13.33
N TYR A 22 -3.80 17.18 13.97
CA TYR A 22 -4.73 16.23 13.38
C TYR A 22 -5.73 15.73 14.43
N ILE A 23 -6.70 14.93 14.02
CA ILE A 23 -7.65 14.27 14.91
C ILE A 23 -7.22 12.83 15.13
N ILE A 24 -7.29 12.37 16.38
CA ILE A 24 -7.18 10.97 16.76
C ILE A 24 -8.58 10.44 17.07
N ILE A 25 -8.94 9.36 16.40
CA ILE A 25 -10.16 8.61 16.71
C ILE A 25 -9.75 7.40 17.52
N LYS A 26 -10.03 7.40 18.81
CA LYS A 26 -9.86 6.20 19.63
C LYS A 26 -11.08 5.30 19.43
N ILE A 27 -10.89 4.19 18.75
CA ILE A 27 -11.92 3.17 18.52
C ILE A 27 -11.69 2.04 19.51
N SER A 28 -12.60 1.89 20.46
CA SER A 28 -12.50 0.88 21.53
C SER A 28 -13.65 -0.12 21.45
N LYS A 29 -13.30 -1.39 21.67
CA LYS A 29 -14.27 -2.48 21.77
C LYS A 29 -14.68 -2.65 23.24
N GLU A 30 -15.99 -2.58 23.51
CA GLU A 30 -16.52 -2.57 24.87
C GLU A 30 -16.17 -3.85 25.64
N GLU A 31 -16.34 -5.01 25.00
CA GLU A 31 -16.15 -6.33 25.62
C GLU A 31 -14.69 -6.63 26.00
N THR A 32 -13.75 -6.35 25.08
CA THR A 32 -12.34 -6.74 25.24
C THR A 32 -11.43 -5.63 25.74
N LYS A 33 -11.95 -4.39 25.82
CA LYS A 33 -11.17 -3.16 26.12
C LYS A 33 -10.03 -2.89 25.13
N GLU A 34 -9.95 -3.61 24.02
CA GLU A 34 -9.03 -3.30 22.93
C GLU A 34 -9.34 -1.91 22.38
N SER A 35 -8.30 -1.13 22.12
CA SER A 35 -8.45 0.20 21.52
C SER A 35 -7.41 0.45 20.44
N TYR A 36 -7.78 1.23 19.45
CA TYR A 36 -6.99 1.57 18.28
C TYR A 36 -7.07 3.07 18.03
N ASP A 37 -5.92 3.70 17.84
CA ASP A 37 -5.84 5.13 17.54
C ASP A 37 -5.74 5.31 16.01
N VAL A 38 -6.79 5.87 15.42
CA VAL A 38 -6.90 6.13 13.98
C VAL A 38 -6.67 7.62 13.73
N LEU A 39 -5.76 7.95 12.83
CA LEU A 39 -5.39 9.34 12.53
C LEU A 39 -6.13 9.83 11.28
N ILE A 40 -6.66 11.05 11.35
CA ILE A 40 -7.26 11.75 10.21
C ILE A 40 -6.88 13.24 10.23
N ASP A 41 -6.96 13.92 9.10
CA ASP A 41 -6.82 15.37 9.05
C ASP A 41 -8.03 16.05 9.71
N LYS A 42 -7.84 17.25 10.25
CA LYS A 42 -8.91 18.03 10.90
C LYS A 42 -10.08 18.34 9.97
N ASP A 43 -9.78 18.61 8.71
CA ASP A 43 -10.78 18.97 7.70
C ASP A 43 -11.76 17.79 7.42
N ASP A 44 -11.30 16.56 7.65
CA ASP A 44 -12.11 15.36 7.42
C ASP A 44 -13.00 14.99 8.63
N PHE A 45 -12.85 15.67 9.77
CA PHE A 45 -13.59 15.37 11.00
C PHE A 45 -15.12 15.35 10.80
N ASN A 46 -15.66 16.38 10.14
CA ASN A 46 -17.10 16.50 9.94
C ASN A 46 -17.70 15.39 9.07
N THR A 47 -16.92 14.91 8.11
CA THR A 47 -17.29 13.78 7.25
C THR A 47 -17.20 12.46 8.01
N VAL A 48 -16.09 12.26 8.71
CA VAL A 48 -15.77 10.98 9.37
C VAL A 48 -16.62 10.73 10.62
N LYS A 49 -16.96 11.76 11.42
CA LYS A 49 -17.81 11.62 12.62
C LYS A 49 -19.22 11.10 12.35
N GLN A 50 -19.67 11.10 11.10
CA GLN A 50 -20.99 10.55 10.71
C GLN A 50 -21.01 9.02 10.84
N GLY A 51 -19.86 8.35 10.67
CA GLY A 51 -19.72 6.90 10.77
C GLY A 51 -19.67 6.38 12.21
N GLN A 52 -20.10 5.15 12.41
CA GLN A 52 -19.81 4.34 13.59
C GLN A 52 -18.71 3.35 13.21
N TRP A 53 -17.47 3.72 13.50
CA TRP A 53 -16.31 2.98 13.08
C TRP A 53 -16.04 1.77 13.96
N HIS A 54 -15.56 0.70 13.35
CA HIS A 54 -15.11 -0.49 14.05
C HIS A 54 -13.83 -1.03 13.36
N ILE A 55 -13.07 -1.80 14.10
CA ILE A 55 -11.85 -2.46 13.60
C ILE A 55 -12.20 -3.87 13.16
N ASN A 56 -11.79 -4.21 11.95
CA ASN A 56 -11.83 -5.54 11.41
C ASN A 56 -10.41 -6.06 11.20
N ILE A 57 -10.09 -7.18 11.83
CA ILE A 57 -8.77 -7.81 11.72
C ILE A 57 -8.93 -9.05 10.85
N LYS A 58 -8.44 -8.98 9.61
CA LYS A 58 -8.35 -10.14 8.74
C LYS A 58 -7.06 -10.90 9.06
N ARG A 59 -7.20 -12.09 9.63
CA ARG A 59 -6.07 -13.02 9.77
C ARG A 59 -5.72 -13.55 8.38
N LYS A 60 -4.48 -13.33 7.95
CA LYS A 60 -3.93 -14.00 6.77
C LYS A 60 -3.27 -15.30 7.21
N ASP A 61 -3.55 -16.38 6.49
CA ASP A 61 -2.98 -17.70 6.80
C ASP A 61 -1.46 -17.65 6.94
N THR A 62 -1.01 -18.17 8.06
CA THR A 62 0.25 -18.76 8.47
C THR A 62 1.55 -17.94 8.51
N HIS A 63 1.79 -16.85 7.76
CA HIS A 63 3.08 -16.11 7.85
C HIS A 63 2.99 -14.61 7.56
N LEU A 64 1.82 -14.06 7.31
CA LEU A 64 1.62 -12.65 7.00
C LEU A 64 1.00 -11.91 8.18
N LYS A 65 1.44 -10.68 8.43
CA LYS A 65 0.85 -9.80 9.44
C LYS A 65 -0.66 -9.67 9.23
N ASN A 66 -1.43 -9.66 10.32
CA ASN A 66 -2.86 -9.39 10.29
C ASN A 66 -3.14 -8.08 9.56
N VAL A 67 -4.16 -8.07 8.72
CA VAL A 67 -4.61 -6.85 8.03
C VAL A 67 -5.67 -6.17 8.87
N ILE A 68 -5.37 -4.96 9.32
CA ILE A 68 -6.32 -4.10 10.06
C ILE A 68 -7.10 -3.26 9.06
N GLU A 69 -8.42 -3.22 9.20
CA GLU A 69 -9.30 -2.37 8.41
C GLU A 69 -10.17 -1.53 9.35
N VAL A 70 -10.32 -0.25 9.06
CA VAL A 70 -11.22 0.67 9.77
C VAL A 70 -12.50 0.79 8.95
N LEU A 71 -13.59 0.19 9.44
CA LEU A 71 -14.84 0.02 8.70
C LEU A 71 -16.02 0.70 9.38
N TRP A 72 -16.95 1.19 8.58
CA TRP A 72 -18.29 1.56 8.97
C TRP A 72 -19.29 0.80 8.10
N SER A 73 -20.21 0.08 8.75
CA SER A 73 -21.25 -0.68 8.07
C SER A 73 -22.58 0.06 8.17
N LYS A 74 -23.23 0.26 7.04
CA LYS A 74 -24.58 0.87 6.96
C LYS A 74 -25.50 -0.03 6.14
N THR A 75 -26.72 -0.25 6.60
CA THR A 75 -27.75 -0.95 5.82
C THR A 75 -28.53 0.08 5.00
N LYS A 76 -28.60 -0.15 3.68
CA LYS A 76 -29.39 0.63 2.73
C LYS A 76 -30.18 -0.33 1.86
N ASN A 77 -31.51 -0.17 1.82
CA ASN A 77 -32.42 -1.04 1.06
C ASN A 77 -32.19 -2.55 1.33
N GLY A 78 -32.08 -2.93 2.62
CA GLY A 78 -31.84 -4.30 3.05
C GLY A 78 -30.42 -4.86 2.77
N LYS A 79 -29.55 -4.12 2.09
CA LYS A 79 -28.17 -4.52 1.79
C LYS A 79 -27.18 -3.82 2.73
N LYS A 80 -26.27 -4.60 3.31
CA LYS A 80 -25.16 -4.08 4.12
C LYS A 80 -24.10 -3.52 3.20
N ILE A 81 -23.75 -2.25 3.38
CA ILE A 81 -22.67 -1.55 2.67
C ILE A 81 -21.58 -1.25 3.68
N ASN A 82 -20.37 -1.70 3.39
CA ASN A 82 -19.19 -1.39 4.19
C ASN A 82 -18.43 -0.23 3.55
N TYR A 83 -18.05 0.74 4.38
CA TYR A 83 -17.20 1.87 4.02
C TYR A 83 -15.87 1.69 4.72
N GLN A 84 -14.77 1.85 4.01
CA GLN A 84 -13.46 2.05 4.63
C GLN A 84 -13.24 3.55 4.85
N ILE A 85 -12.60 3.92 5.94
CA ILE A 85 -12.47 5.31 6.34
C ILE A 85 -11.80 6.17 5.26
N TYR A 86 -10.74 5.65 4.62
CA TYR A 86 -10.05 6.35 3.53
C TYR A 86 -10.93 6.55 2.29
N GLN A 87 -11.89 5.65 2.02
CA GLN A 87 -12.83 5.82 0.90
C GLN A 87 -13.75 7.02 1.10
N LEU A 88 -14.07 7.31 2.37
CA LEU A 88 -14.88 8.47 2.72
C LEU A 88 -14.06 9.76 2.64
N ILE A 89 -12.80 9.72 3.10
CA ILE A 89 -11.86 10.85 3.08
C ILE A 89 -11.52 11.28 1.64
N LEU A 90 -11.30 10.31 0.75
CA LEU A 90 -10.89 10.55 -0.64
C LEU A 90 -12.07 10.55 -1.62
N ASP A 91 -13.30 10.35 -1.14
CA ASP A 91 -14.51 10.21 -1.97
C ASP A 91 -14.37 9.15 -3.09
N THR A 92 -13.77 8.01 -2.75
CA THR A 92 -13.42 6.97 -3.74
C THR A 92 -14.32 5.74 -3.69
N LYS A 93 -15.40 5.76 -2.90
CA LYS A 93 -16.26 4.59 -2.65
C LYS A 93 -16.79 3.91 -3.92
N PHE A 94 -17.05 4.69 -4.96
CA PHE A 94 -17.66 4.19 -6.18
C PHE A 94 -16.70 4.15 -7.38
N ASN A 95 -15.45 4.51 -7.21
CA ASN A 95 -14.50 4.72 -8.30
C ASN A 95 -13.54 3.55 -8.54
N ASN A 96 -13.79 2.40 -8.01
CA ASN A 96 -12.99 1.17 -8.24
C ASN A 96 -11.45 1.40 -8.21
N VAL A 97 -11.00 2.32 -7.36
CA VAL A 97 -9.58 2.69 -7.19
C VAL A 97 -8.98 1.99 -5.99
N ILE A 98 -7.71 1.69 -6.06
CA ILE A 98 -6.95 1.14 -4.93
C ILE A 98 -6.31 2.31 -4.18
N VAL A 99 -6.51 2.34 -2.88
CA VAL A 99 -5.84 3.29 -1.99
C VAL A 99 -4.77 2.56 -1.19
N ASP A 100 -3.57 3.11 -1.20
CA ASP A 100 -2.40 2.60 -0.48
C ASP A 100 -2.00 3.57 0.65
N HIS A 101 -1.51 3.01 1.76
CA HIS A 101 -0.95 3.77 2.88
C HIS A 101 0.57 3.82 2.74
N ILE A 102 1.12 5.01 2.47
CA ILE A 102 2.55 5.22 2.15
C ILE A 102 3.47 4.65 3.23
N ASN A 103 3.11 4.84 4.51
CA ASN A 103 3.87 4.33 5.66
C ASN A 103 3.48 2.91 6.10
N GLU A 104 2.70 2.18 5.31
CA GLU A 104 2.15 0.84 5.60
C GLU A 104 1.25 0.78 6.87
N ASN A 105 0.99 1.89 7.55
CA ASN A 105 0.11 1.97 8.72
C ASN A 105 -1.32 2.29 8.32
N ARG A 106 -2.19 1.30 8.29
CA ARG A 106 -3.61 1.42 7.92
C ARG A 106 -4.48 2.18 8.92
N LEU A 107 -3.94 2.54 10.07
CA LEU A 107 -4.58 3.40 11.05
C LEU A 107 -4.27 4.89 10.81
N ASP A 108 -3.28 5.22 9.98
CA ASP A 108 -2.95 6.59 9.59
C ASP A 108 -3.64 6.96 8.27
N ASN A 109 -4.84 7.53 8.39
CA ASN A 109 -5.68 7.91 7.27
C ASN A 109 -5.61 9.42 6.94
N ARG A 110 -4.52 10.09 7.29
CA ARG A 110 -4.28 11.45 6.84
C ARG A 110 -3.98 11.47 5.33
N LYS A 111 -4.46 12.47 4.62
CA LYS A 111 -4.30 12.60 3.15
C LYS A 111 -2.84 12.54 2.72
N SER A 112 -1.93 13.10 3.53
CA SER A 112 -0.48 13.02 3.27
C SER A 112 0.09 11.61 3.26
N ASN A 113 -0.61 10.66 3.89
CA ASN A 113 -0.23 9.24 3.94
C ASN A 113 -1.05 8.36 2.97
N LEU A 114 -2.07 8.91 2.32
CA LEU A 114 -2.92 8.18 1.39
C LEU A 114 -2.55 8.52 -0.05
N ARG A 115 -2.48 7.51 -0.90
CA ARG A 115 -2.34 7.69 -2.34
C ARG A 115 -3.23 6.74 -3.11
N ILE A 116 -3.76 7.22 -4.23
CA ILE A 116 -4.47 6.38 -5.19
C ILE A 116 -3.41 5.72 -6.07
N VAL A 117 -3.49 4.40 -6.18
CA VAL A 117 -2.56 3.59 -6.98
C VAL A 117 -3.32 2.69 -7.93
N ASP A 118 -2.70 2.32 -9.03
CA ASP A 118 -3.19 1.25 -9.87
C ASP A 118 -2.76 -0.15 -9.33
N ASP A 119 -3.36 -1.21 -9.85
CA ASP A 119 -3.03 -2.59 -9.47
C ASP A 119 -1.53 -2.90 -9.64
N THR A 120 -0.90 -2.27 -10.61
CA THR A 120 0.50 -2.47 -10.93
C THR A 120 1.38 -1.92 -9.82
N ILE A 121 1.17 -0.65 -9.44
CA ILE A 121 1.94 0.02 -8.37
C ILE A 121 1.71 -0.70 -7.04
N ASN A 122 0.47 -1.04 -6.71
CA ASN A 122 0.14 -1.79 -5.51
C ASN A 122 0.88 -3.14 -5.43
N SER A 123 1.12 -3.78 -6.59
CA SER A 123 1.85 -5.06 -6.64
C SER A 123 3.33 -4.93 -6.26
N PHE A 124 3.94 -3.74 -6.42
CA PHE A 124 5.34 -3.47 -6.06
C PHE A 124 5.54 -3.13 -4.58
N ASN A 125 4.48 -2.75 -3.87
CA ASN A 125 4.50 -2.57 -2.41
C ASN A 125 4.43 -3.92 -1.67
N CYS A 126 4.09 -5.02 -2.36
CA CYS A 126 4.28 -6.35 -1.83
C CYS A 126 5.78 -6.69 -1.80
N LYS A 127 6.28 -7.24 -0.67
CA LYS A 127 7.71 -7.57 -0.45
C LYS A 127 8.21 -8.69 -1.38
N ARG A 128 8.10 -8.49 -2.69
CA ARG A 128 8.57 -9.42 -3.73
C ARG A 128 10.00 -9.08 -4.10
N LYS A 129 10.85 -10.09 -4.15
CA LYS A 129 12.26 -9.92 -4.52
C LYS A 129 12.47 -9.52 -5.99
N GLY A 130 11.56 -9.94 -6.91
CA GLY A 130 11.71 -9.74 -8.37
C GLY A 130 12.59 -10.79 -9.04
N TYR A 131 13.10 -11.75 -8.26
CA TYR A 131 13.89 -12.88 -8.73
C TYR A 131 13.59 -14.13 -7.93
N SER A 132 13.96 -15.29 -8.48
CA SER A 132 13.85 -16.60 -7.86
C SER A 132 15.01 -17.49 -8.28
N TYR A 133 15.40 -18.43 -7.40
CA TYR A 133 16.42 -19.42 -7.72
C TYR A 133 15.85 -20.51 -8.62
N ASP A 134 16.47 -20.71 -9.78
CA ASP A 134 16.14 -21.76 -10.76
C ASP A 134 17.05 -22.96 -10.50
N ARG A 135 16.54 -23.96 -9.78
CA ARG A 135 17.29 -25.17 -9.39
C ARG A 135 17.78 -25.97 -10.61
N THR A 136 17.03 -25.95 -11.70
CA THR A 136 17.39 -26.72 -12.91
C THR A 136 18.64 -26.19 -13.57
N ASN A 137 18.80 -24.85 -13.59
CA ASN A 137 19.93 -24.19 -14.24
C ASN A 137 20.99 -23.70 -13.24
N ASN A 138 20.79 -23.93 -11.93
CA ASN A 138 21.63 -23.44 -10.85
C ASN A 138 21.92 -21.94 -10.95
N LYS A 139 20.90 -21.13 -11.28
CA LYS A 139 20.99 -19.69 -11.50
C LYS A 139 19.82 -18.93 -10.89
N PHE A 140 20.01 -17.63 -10.65
CA PHE A 140 18.94 -16.73 -10.25
C PHE A 140 18.23 -16.16 -11.48
N ARG A 141 16.91 -16.37 -11.56
CA ARG A 141 16.09 -15.86 -12.67
C ARG A 141 15.38 -14.60 -12.21
N ALA A 142 15.65 -13.47 -12.90
CA ALA A 142 14.95 -12.21 -12.67
C ALA A 142 13.79 -12.04 -13.65
N SER A 143 12.68 -11.49 -13.19
CA SER A 143 11.52 -11.11 -14.01
C SER A 143 10.73 -9.98 -13.36
N ILE A 144 10.01 -9.21 -14.17
CA ILE A 144 9.12 -8.15 -13.72
C ILE A 144 7.75 -8.33 -14.38
N LYS A 145 6.68 -8.18 -13.58
CA LYS A 145 5.32 -8.08 -14.10
C LYS A 145 4.85 -6.64 -13.93
N TYR A 146 4.63 -5.94 -15.03
CA TYR A 146 4.20 -4.55 -15.06
C TYR A 146 3.01 -4.40 -15.99
N ARG A 147 1.95 -3.72 -15.56
CA ARG A 147 0.69 -3.55 -16.30
C ARG A 147 0.15 -4.87 -16.88
N GLY A 148 0.13 -5.92 -16.06
CA GLY A 148 -0.36 -7.23 -16.44
C GLY A 148 0.56 -8.05 -17.35
N LYS A 149 1.61 -7.47 -17.94
CA LYS A 149 2.54 -8.13 -18.86
C LYS A 149 3.84 -8.53 -18.13
N GLU A 150 4.30 -9.76 -18.30
CA GLU A 150 5.58 -10.22 -17.74
C GLU A 150 6.74 -9.97 -18.71
N LEU A 151 7.88 -9.56 -18.18
CA LEU A 151 9.16 -9.46 -18.88
C LEU A 151 10.21 -10.25 -18.11
N LYS A 152 10.85 -11.22 -18.77
CA LYS A 152 12.00 -11.97 -18.26
C LYS A 152 13.25 -11.12 -18.41
N LEU A 153 14.00 -10.92 -17.31
CA LEU A 153 15.19 -10.07 -17.23
C LEU A 153 16.50 -10.86 -17.24
N GLY A 154 16.43 -12.16 -17.45
CA GLY A 154 17.62 -13.02 -17.57
C GLY A 154 17.83 -13.98 -16.42
N ARG A 155 18.97 -14.71 -16.49
CA ARG A 155 19.49 -15.61 -15.47
C ARG A 155 20.90 -15.19 -15.11
N TYR A 156 21.22 -15.22 -13.82
CA TYR A 156 22.45 -14.69 -13.25
C TYR A 156 23.06 -15.72 -12.30
N ASP A 157 24.35 -15.63 -12.10
CA ASP A 157 25.07 -16.55 -11.22
C ASP A 157 24.86 -16.20 -9.75
N THR A 158 24.62 -14.92 -9.45
CA THR A 158 24.43 -14.42 -8.10
C THR A 158 23.04 -13.80 -7.89
N GLU A 159 22.59 -13.84 -6.64
CA GLU A 159 21.36 -13.16 -6.18
C GLU A 159 21.46 -11.65 -6.41
N LEU A 160 22.64 -11.06 -6.13
CA LEU A 160 22.89 -9.63 -6.26
C LEU A 160 22.77 -9.14 -7.70
N GLU A 161 23.29 -9.90 -8.69
CA GLU A 161 23.13 -9.54 -10.09
C GLU A 161 21.67 -9.55 -10.53
N ALA A 162 20.93 -10.60 -10.14
CA ALA A 162 19.50 -10.72 -10.45
C ALA A 162 18.68 -9.60 -9.78
N GLU A 163 19.00 -9.22 -8.55
CA GLU A 163 18.39 -8.11 -7.86
C GLU A 163 18.72 -6.78 -8.53
N THR A 164 19.98 -6.55 -8.85
CA THR A 164 20.46 -5.31 -9.48
C THR A 164 19.72 -5.02 -10.79
N ILE A 165 19.63 -5.99 -11.70
CA ILE A 165 18.92 -5.76 -12.97
C ILE A 165 17.43 -5.52 -12.76
N TYR A 166 16.81 -6.23 -11.83
CA TYR A 166 15.42 -6.00 -11.49
C TYR A 166 15.17 -4.58 -10.98
N LEU A 167 16.01 -4.08 -10.05
CA LEU A 167 15.89 -2.75 -9.49
C LEU A 167 16.20 -1.65 -10.52
N LYS A 168 17.20 -1.84 -11.40
CA LYS A 168 17.48 -0.92 -12.50
C LYS A 168 16.31 -0.80 -13.47
N VAL A 169 15.63 -1.90 -13.79
CA VAL A 169 14.39 -1.85 -14.58
C VAL A 169 13.26 -1.15 -13.82
N CYS A 170 13.16 -1.34 -12.50
CA CYS A 170 12.19 -0.58 -11.67
C CYS A 170 12.46 0.94 -11.71
N MET A 171 13.72 1.37 -11.67
CA MET A 171 14.10 2.78 -11.80
C MET A 171 13.72 3.34 -13.17
N VAL A 172 13.98 2.63 -14.26
CA VAL A 172 13.61 3.05 -15.62
C VAL A 172 12.09 3.17 -15.79
N LEU A 173 11.32 2.32 -15.11
CA LEU A 173 9.85 2.37 -15.07
C LEU A 173 9.29 3.33 -14.01
N GLU A 174 10.15 4.07 -13.31
CA GLU A 174 9.82 5.03 -12.23
C GLU A 174 9.02 4.41 -11.06
N ILE A 175 9.16 3.10 -10.84
CA ILE A 175 8.46 2.38 -9.77
C ILE A 175 8.99 2.79 -8.40
N ASP A 176 10.28 3.13 -8.29
CA ASP A 176 10.93 3.65 -7.08
C ASP A 176 10.29 4.94 -6.58
N LYS A 177 9.77 5.77 -7.47
CA LYS A 177 9.04 7.00 -7.11
C LYS A 177 7.68 6.73 -6.45
N THR A 178 7.16 5.51 -6.59
CA THR A 178 5.83 5.13 -6.13
C THR A 178 5.82 3.98 -5.12
N SER A 179 6.92 3.24 -4.99
CA SER A 179 7.08 2.13 -4.06
C SER A 179 8.24 2.40 -3.09
N THR A 180 7.92 2.65 -1.83
CA THR A 180 8.93 2.82 -0.76
C THR A 180 9.80 1.57 -0.61
N TYR A 181 9.21 0.38 -0.73
CA TYR A 181 9.95 -0.89 -0.65
C TYR A 181 11.01 -1.02 -1.76
N ILE A 182 10.71 -0.59 -2.98
CA ILE A 182 11.68 -0.60 -4.09
C ILE A 182 12.73 0.49 -3.86
N ALA A 183 12.33 1.70 -3.47
CA ALA A 183 13.23 2.81 -3.18
C ALA A 183 14.25 2.45 -2.09
N ASP A 184 13.80 1.83 -0.99
CA ASP A 184 14.68 1.41 0.11
C ASP A 184 15.73 0.40 -0.34
N ARG A 185 15.37 -0.55 -1.21
CA ARG A 185 16.32 -1.53 -1.77
C ARG A 185 17.36 -0.87 -2.68
N ILE A 186 16.93 0.07 -3.53
CA ILE A 186 17.81 0.86 -4.39
C ILE A 186 18.81 1.65 -3.55
N ASN A 187 18.33 2.34 -2.52
CA ASN A 187 19.16 3.11 -1.59
C ASN A 187 20.16 2.22 -0.84
N LYS A 188 19.71 1.05 -0.36
CA LYS A 188 20.57 0.09 0.34
C LYS A 188 21.75 -0.39 -0.51
N LEU A 189 21.54 -0.55 -1.82
CA LEU A 189 22.57 -0.98 -2.76
C LEU A 189 23.29 0.20 -3.43
N ASN A 190 22.97 1.44 -3.06
CA ASN A 190 23.49 2.66 -3.69
C ASN A 190 23.42 2.63 -5.23
N LEU A 191 22.29 2.11 -5.77
CA LEU A 191 22.15 1.96 -7.21
C LEU A 191 21.83 3.31 -7.86
N ILE A 192 22.50 3.57 -8.98
CA ILE A 192 22.22 4.67 -9.90
C ILE A 192 22.07 4.12 -11.30
N LEU A 193 21.31 4.80 -12.15
CA LEU A 193 21.26 4.51 -13.58
C LEU A 193 22.44 5.22 -14.27
N THR A 194 23.15 4.49 -15.10
CA THR A 194 24.27 4.98 -15.92
C THR A 194 23.91 4.90 -17.40
N GLU A 195 24.67 5.57 -18.27
CA GLU A 195 24.50 5.45 -19.73
C GLU A 195 24.61 4.00 -20.21
N GLU A 196 25.48 3.19 -19.58
CA GLU A 196 25.66 1.78 -19.93
C GLU A 196 24.41 0.95 -19.62
N ASP A 197 23.65 1.32 -18.58
CA ASP A 197 22.39 0.63 -18.25
C ASP A 197 21.36 0.78 -19.36
N TYR A 198 21.31 1.91 -20.05
CA TYR A 198 20.41 2.12 -21.19
C TYR A 198 20.82 1.35 -22.45
N LYS A 199 22.04 0.79 -22.50
CA LYS A 199 22.50 -0.15 -23.55
C LYS A 199 22.17 -1.61 -23.19
N ASN A 200 21.81 -1.88 -21.94
CA ASN A 200 21.46 -3.22 -21.51
C ASN A 200 20.18 -3.71 -22.21
N LYS A 201 20.26 -4.89 -22.84
CA LYS A 201 19.15 -5.48 -23.61
C LYS A 201 17.85 -5.64 -22.82
N TYR A 202 17.91 -5.84 -21.51
CA TYR A 202 16.71 -6.01 -20.68
C TYR A 202 16.08 -4.66 -20.32
N VAL A 203 16.91 -3.65 -20.11
CA VAL A 203 16.47 -2.25 -19.93
C VAL A 203 15.82 -1.74 -21.21
N ILE A 204 16.46 -1.93 -22.38
CA ILE A 204 15.89 -1.58 -23.68
C ILE A 204 14.53 -2.27 -23.88
N ARG A 205 14.45 -3.58 -23.65
CA ARG A 205 13.18 -4.31 -23.78
C ARG A 205 12.08 -3.82 -22.80
N ALA A 206 12.45 -3.35 -21.62
CA ALA A 206 11.50 -2.77 -20.69
C ALA A 206 10.95 -1.42 -21.19
N ILE A 207 11.83 -0.57 -21.72
CA ILE A 207 11.47 0.70 -22.36
C ILE A 207 10.52 0.45 -23.54
N ASP A 208 10.90 -0.41 -24.47
CA ASP A 208 10.09 -0.73 -25.65
C ASP A 208 8.72 -1.27 -25.26
N LYS A 209 8.71 -2.25 -24.35
CA LYS A 209 7.48 -2.97 -23.98
C LYS A 209 6.51 -2.15 -23.16
N PHE A 210 6.99 -1.26 -22.29
CA PHE A 210 6.18 -0.64 -21.24
C PHE A 210 6.08 0.89 -21.37
N ILE A 211 7.02 1.53 -22.06
CA ILE A 211 7.04 2.99 -22.21
C ILE A 211 6.65 3.39 -23.64
N LEU A 212 7.29 2.84 -24.67
CA LEU A 212 7.08 3.25 -26.06
C LEU A 212 5.85 2.61 -26.73
N ASN A 213 5.46 1.39 -26.33
CA ASN A 213 4.28 0.69 -26.87
C ASN A 213 3.07 0.88 -25.96
N LYS A 214 2.74 2.14 -25.66
CA LYS A 214 1.51 2.51 -24.94
C LYS A 214 0.29 2.43 -25.84
#